data_c45dd95c497da65eb807f1f3bfbbf9b4
#
_entry.id   c45dd95c497da65eb807f1f3bfbbf9b4
#
_cell.length_a   1.000
_cell.length_b   1.000
_cell.length_c   1.000
_cell.angle_alpha   90.00
_cell.angle_beta   90.00
_cell.angle_gamma   90.00
#
_symmetry.space_group_name_H-M   'P 1'
#
loop_
_entity.id
_entity.type
_entity.pdbx_description
1 polymer ?
#
loop_
_entity_poly.entity_id
_entity_poly.type
_entity_poly.pdbx_seq_one_letter_code
_entity_poly.pdbx_strand_id
1 'polypeptide(L)'
;MKNKCLYYILPLIITCLTACAQGKSIKQEVSNDTVALAKISLKDTVNYAPNDSINWKIMANVEISYPAQYRDKEKTESLQKLFSGKVLEVATDSITLASAFPVYVKNLIGRYEGEAAENSEAEADYEPVAECSIEAKVSAVYNKNGIACFEASEISTYDNEYYTYRGYFYTVNLASLKLVDISDIFGEEELMHISDLLKMQLQIDSGAKNEDELVELGFFNIDNVRVN
;
A
#
# COMPACT_ATOMS: atom_id res chain seq x y z
N MET A 1 -14.58 -41.78 -1.18
CA MET A 1 -14.03 -41.53 0.18
C MET A 1 -13.96 -40.03 0.35
N LYS A 2 -14.57 -39.47 1.40
CA LYS A 2 -14.77 -38.03 1.58
C LYS A 2 -13.52 -37.44 2.22
N ASN A 3 -12.77 -36.63 1.48
CA ASN A 3 -11.67 -35.83 2.04
C ASN A 3 -12.25 -34.67 2.81
N LYS A 4 -12.12 -34.72 4.11
CA LYS A 4 -12.42 -33.62 5.00
C LYS A 4 -11.21 -32.68 4.99
N CYS A 5 -11.28 -31.58 4.24
CA CYS A 5 -10.40 -30.46 4.46
C CYS A 5 -10.62 -29.93 5.88
N LEU A 6 -9.63 -30.14 6.71
CA LEU A 6 -9.60 -29.66 8.06
C LEU A 6 -9.13 -28.20 8.00
N TYR A 7 -10.08 -27.28 7.97
CA TYR A 7 -9.78 -25.86 8.17
C TYR A 7 -9.33 -25.67 9.62
N TYR A 8 -8.05 -25.51 9.81
CA TYR A 8 -7.53 -24.96 11.06
C TYR A 8 -7.89 -23.46 11.08
N ILE A 9 -9.02 -23.16 11.69
CA ILE A 9 -9.33 -21.81 12.13
C ILE A 9 -8.37 -21.53 13.29
N LEU A 10 -7.26 -20.86 12.97
CA LEU A 10 -6.39 -20.28 13.98
C LEU A 10 -7.19 -19.19 14.70
N PRO A 11 -7.43 -19.28 16.02
CA PRO A 11 -8.11 -18.21 16.72
C PRO A 11 -7.22 -16.98 16.65
N LEU A 12 -7.69 -15.98 15.92
CA LEU A 12 -7.15 -14.63 15.94
C LEU A 12 -7.22 -14.13 17.39
N ILE A 13 -6.13 -14.30 18.13
CA ILE A 13 -5.97 -13.69 19.44
C ILE A 13 -5.83 -12.19 19.18
N ILE A 14 -6.97 -11.52 19.15
CA ILE A 14 -7.02 -10.07 19.29
C ILE A 14 -6.58 -9.80 20.73
N THR A 15 -5.28 -9.73 20.94
CA THR A 15 -4.77 -9.02 22.11
C THR A 15 -5.11 -7.56 21.88
N CYS A 16 -6.24 -7.13 22.46
CA CYS A 16 -6.49 -5.73 22.72
C CYS A 16 -5.32 -5.21 23.56
N LEU A 17 -4.27 -4.74 22.89
CA LEU A 17 -3.31 -3.84 23.46
C LEU A 17 -4.09 -2.56 23.80
N THR A 18 -4.67 -2.53 25.01
CA THR A 18 -4.94 -1.30 25.71
C THR A 18 -3.59 -0.62 25.90
N ALA A 19 -3.16 0.11 24.88
CA ALA A 19 -2.10 1.08 25.01
C ALA A 19 -2.59 2.07 26.05
N CYS A 20 -2.15 1.88 27.31
CA CYS A 20 -2.13 2.95 28.29
C CYS A 20 -1.17 4.03 27.75
N ALA A 21 -1.68 4.85 26.86
CA ALA A 21 -1.09 6.12 26.51
C ALA A 21 -1.19 7.04 27.72
N GLN A 22 -0.26 6.91 28.68
CA GLN A 22 0.12 8.04 29.52
C GLN A 22 0.95 9.01 28.66
N GLY A 23 0.36 9.50 27.59
CA GLY A 23 0.85 10.63 26.84
C GLY A 23 0.21 11.89 27.41
N LYS A 24 1.04 12.81 27.93
CA LYS A 24 0.61 14.19 28.14
C LYS A 24 -0.16 14.63 26.90
N SER A 25 -1.44 14.93 27.08
CA SER A 25 -2.29 15.54 26.07
C SER A 25 -1.66 16.88 25.70
N ILE A 26 -0.80 16.87 24.68
CA ILE A 26 -0.49 18.08 23.94
C ILE A 26 -1.80 18.36 23.21
N LYS A 27 -2.55 19.36 23.71
CA LYS A 27 -3.65 19.94 22.94
C LYS A 27 -3.00 20.61 21.71
N GLN A 28 -2.77 19.81 20.68
CA GLN A 28 -2.46 20.32 19.36
C GLN A 28 -3.75 21.03 18.93
N GLU A 29 -3.72 22.36 18.84
CA GLU A 29 -4.80 23.08 18.17
C GLU A 29 -4.88 22.49 16.77
N VAL A 30 -5.93 21.71 16.51
CA VAL A 30 -6.19 21.14 15.20
C VAL A 30 -6.52 22.33 14.31
N SER A 31 -5.53 22.78 13.56
CA SER A 31 -5.72 23.79 12.52
C SER A 31 -6.81 23.27 11.58
N ASN A 32 -7.72 24.13 11.14
CA ASN A 32 -8.73 23.77 10.15
C ASN A 32 -8.12 23.30 8.81
N ASP A 33 -6.80 23.43 8.67
CA ASP A 33 -6.04 23.17 7.45
C ASP A 33 -5.16 21.93 7.52
N THR A 34 -5.19 21.20 8.65
CA THR A 34 -4.36 19.99 8.86
C THR A 34 -5.17 18.85 9.46
N VAL A 35 -4.69 17.63 9.28
CA VAL A 35 -5.25 16.40 9.83
C VAL A 35 -4.38 15.92 10.99
N ALA A 36 -4.95 15.59 12.13
CA ALA A 36 -4.24 14.85 13.14
C ALA A 36 -4.09 13.38 12.70
N LEU A 37 -2.87 12.88 12.76
CA LEU A 37 -2.52 11.54 12.30
C LEU A 37 -2.29 10.61 13.49
N ALA A 38 -2.66 9.35 13.33
CA ALA A 38 -2.26 8.25 14.20
C ALA A 38 -1.58 7.15 13.37
N LYS A 39 -0.94 6.21 14.07
CA LYS A 39 -0.27 5.09 13.43
C LYS A 39 -0.87 3.78 13.92
N ILE A 40 -0.93 2.81 13.03
CA ILE A 40 -1.21 1.41 13.31
C ILE A 40 -0.16 0.56 12.61
N SER A 41 0.27 -0.51 13.26
CA SER A 41 1.23 -1.43 12.66
C SER A 41 0.91 -2.87 13.02
N LEU A 42 1.29 -3.78 12.14
CA LEU A 42 1.20 -5.22 12.32
C LEU A 42 2.47 -5.87 11.78
N LYS A 43 2.96 -6.88 12.51
CA LYS A 43 3.91 -7.86 11.98
C LYS A 43 3.25 -9.21 12.07
N ASP A 44 3.20 -9.90 10.95
CA ASP A 44 2.58 -11.22 10.85
C ASP A 44 3.45 -12.16 10.02
N THR A 45 3.30 -13.45 10.26
CA THR A 45 3.98 -14.49 9.49
C THR A 45 2.97 -15.58 9.18
N VAL A 46 2.78 -15.84 7.89
CA VAL A 46 1.87 -16.85 7.39
C VAL A 46 2.68 -17.96 6.70
N ASN A 47 2.40 -19.20 7.01
CA ASN A 47 2.91 -20.34 6.25
C ASN A 47 1.85 -20.73 5.24
N TYR A 48 2.19 -20.64 3.97
CA TYR A 48 1.33 -20.96 2.85
C TYR A 48 1.87 -22.21 2.15
N ALA A 49 1.08 -23.27 2.12
CA ALA A 49 1.42 -24.52 1.47
C ALA A 49 0.38 -24.84 0.37
N PRO A 50 0.61 -24.39 -0.88
CA PRO A 50 -0.29 -24.65 -1.99
C PRO A 50 -0.38 -26.14 -2.32
N ASN A 51 0.67 -26.91 -2.03
CA ASN A 51 0.72 -28.37 -2.19
C ASN A 51 1.67 -29.01 -1.15
N ASP A 52 1.77 -30.33 -1.15
CA ASP A 52 2.59 -31.09 -0.18
C ASP A 52 4.11 -30.87 -0.36
N SER A 53 4.55 -30.30 -1.48
CA SER A 53 5.96 -30.14 -1.84
C SER A 53 6.49 -28.75 -1.61
N ILE A 54 5.61 -27.76 -1.47
CA ILE A 54 5.98 -26.34 -1.39
C ILE A 54 5.41 -25.73 -0.12
N ASN A 55 6.29 -25.20 0.71
CA ASN A 55 5.92 -24.48 1.92
C ASN A 55 6.55 -23.09 1.88
N TRP A 56 5.72 -22.07 1.67
CA TRP A 56 6.12 -20.68 1.64
C TRP A 56 5.94 -20.05 3.01
N LYS A 57 6.90 -19.23 3.39
CA LYS A 57 6.81 -18.37 4.57
C LYS A 57 6.65 -16.94 4.11
N ILE A 58 5.49 -16.36 4.35
CA ILE A 58 5.20 -14.96 4.03
C ILE A 58 5.29 -14.14 5.32
N MET A 59 6.22 -13.20 5.37
CA MET A 59 6.42 -12.30 6.50
C MET A 59 5.96 -10.90 6.12
N ALA A 60 4.91 -10.41 6.75
CA ALA A 60 4.36 -9.07 6.50
C ALA A 60 4.70 -8.12 7.65
N ASN A 61 5.27 -6.96 7.31
CA ASN A 61 5.47 -5.82 8.20
C ASN A 61 4.70 -4.63 7.64
N VAL A 62 3.61 -4.26 8.30
CA VAL A 62 2.70 -3.22 7.81
C VAL A 62 2.67 -2.06 8.80
N GLU A 63 2.95 -0.85 8.33
CA GLU A 63 2.84 0.39 9.10
C GLU A 63 1.99 1.41 8.34
N ILE A 64 0.92 1.88 8.96
CA ILE A 64 -0.01 2.84 8.34
C ILE A 64 -0.16 4.07 9.23
N SER A 65 0.20 5.24 8.70
CA SER A 65 -0.20 6.53 9.23
C SER A 65 -1.53 6.94 8.63
N TYR A 66 -2.52 7.24 9.45
CA TYR A 66 -3.89 7.47 9.00
C TYR A 66 -4.52 8.70 9.64
N PRO A 67 -5.58 9.27 9.02
CA PRO A 67 -6.36 10.35 9.60
C PRO A 67 -7.05 9.93 10.90
N ALA A 68 -6.61 10.47 12.04
CA ALA A 68 -7.22 10.18 13.33
C ALA A 68 -8.29 11.20 13.70
N GLN A 69 -8.07 12.49 13.35
CA GLN A 69 -9.00 13.56 13.59
C GLN A 69 -8.86 14.67 12.56
N TYR A 70 -9.99 15.18 12.07
CA TYR A 70 -10.07 16.35 11.21
C TYR A 70 -11.35 17.12 11.50
N ARG A 71 -11.22 18.38 11.91
CA ARG A 71 -12.34 19.26 12.29
C ARG A 71 -13.29 18.60 13.32
N ASP A 72 -14.43 18.09 12.85
CA ASP A 72 -15.46 17.43 13.63
C ASP A 72 -15.52 15.92 13.36
N LYS A 73 -16.42 15.22 14.05
CA LYS A 73 -16.58 13.77 13.94
C LYS A 73 -17.00 13.36 12.52
N GLU A 74 -17.94 14.07 11.90
CA GLU A 74 -18.49 13.74 10.58
C GLU A 74 -17.43 13.86 9.50
N LYS A 75 -16.62 14.94 9.55
CA LYS A 75 -15.50 15.15 8.62
C LYS A 75 -14.39 14.13 8.84
N THR A 76 -14.13 13.75 10.08
CA THR A 76 -13.17 12.69 10.41
C THR A 76 -13.60 11.36 9.82
N GLU A 77 -14.84 10.96 10.02
CA GLU A 77 -15.40 9.70 9.50
C GLU A 77 -15.40 9.69 7.95
N SER A 78 -15.76 10.81 7.33
CA SER A 78 -15.73 10.96 5.88
C SER A 78 -14.32 10.82 5.33
N LEU A 79 -13.32 11.44 5.96
CA LEU A 79 -11.92 11.35 5.57
C LEU A 79 -11.36 9.93 5.80
N GLN A 80 -11.72 9.27 6.90
CA GLN A 80 -11.34 7.88 7.16
C GLN A 80 -11.96 6.92 6.13
N LYS A 81 -13.20 7.14 5.72
CA LYS A 81 -13.86 6.37 4.67
C LYS A 81 -13.14 6.54 3.33
N LEU A 82 -12.82 7.79 2.96
CA LEU A 82 -12.03 8.07 1.75
C LEU A 82 -10.68 7.37 1.80
N PHE A 83 -9.96 7.49 2.92
CA PHE A 83 -8.66 6.87 3.12
C PHE A 83 -8.73 5.34 3.01
N SER A 84 -9.67 4.70 3.70
CA SER A 84 -9.86 3.25 3.64
C SER A 84 -10.20 2.75 2.24
N GLY A 85 -11.08 3.47 1.53
CA GLY A 85 -11.53 3.05 0.20
C GLY A 85 -10.53 3.33 -0.92
N LYS A 86 -9.72 4.38 -0.80
CA LYS A 86 -8.84 4.82 -1.89
C LYS A 86 -7.36 4.54 -1.63
N VAL A 87 -6.89 4.70 -0.38
CA VAL A 87 -5.49 4.47 -0.03
C VAL A 87 -5.23 3.02 0.37
N LEU A 88 -6.16 2.42 1.12
CA LEU A 88 -6.06 1.01 1.50
C LEU A 88 -6.80 0.06 0.53
N GLU A 89 -7.53 0.61 -0.44
CA GLU A 89 -8.31 -0.16 -1.42
C GLU A 89 -9.26 -1.19 -0.79
N VAL A 90 -9.77 -0.87 0.41
CA VAL A 90 -10.73 -1.70 1.10
C VAL A 90 -12.13 -1.21 0.75
N ALA A 91 -12.81 -1.97 -0.12
CA ALA A 91 -14.18 -1.66 -0.54
C ALA A 91 -15.16 -1.88 0.60
N THR A 92 -15.72 -0.78 1.16
CA THR A 92 -16.77 -0.92 2.18
C THR A 92 -17.63 0.32 2.33
N ASP A 93 -18.93 0.11 2.49
CA ASP A 93 -19.88 1.19 2.69
C ASP A 93 -19.96 1.71 4.14
N SER A 94 -19.38 1.01 5.11
CA SER A 94 -19.57 1.33 6.54
C SER A 94 -18.39 0.95 7.44
N ILE A 95 -17.14 1.07 6.99
CA ILE A 95 -16.00 0.62 7.77
C ILE A 95 -15.27 1.79 8.44
N THR A 96 -15.05 1.66 9.73
CA THR A 96 -14.04 2.41 10.46
C THR A 96 -12.66 1.91 10.07
N LEU A 97 -11.63 2.73 10.21
CA LEU A 97 -10.26 2.29 9.91
C LEU A 97 -9.85 1.05 10.73
N ALA A 98 -10.35 0.91 11.96
CA ALA A 98 -10.07 -0.25 12.80
C ALA A 98 -10.54 -1.57 12.18
N SER A 99 -11.61 -1.55 11.38
CA SER A 99 -12.10 -2.72 10.65
C SER A 99 -11.50 -2.83 9.24
N ALA A 100 -11.08 -1.72 8.62
CA ALA A 100 -10.42 -1.74 7.32
C ALA A 100 -9.00 -2.32 7.39
N PHE A 101 -8.25 -2.01 8.44
CA PHE A 101 -6.87 -2.44 8.57
C PHE A 101 -6.65 -3.97 8.50
N PRO A 102 -7.40 -4.80 9.26
CA PRO A 102 -7.28 -6.25 9.13
C PRO A 102 -7.63 -6.78 7.73
N VAL A 103 -8.61 -6.14 7.06
CA VAL A 103 -9.00 -6.51 5.69
C VAL A 103 -7.88 -6.17 4.71
N TYR A 104 -7.29 -4.98 4.85
CA TYR A 104 -6.13 -4.56 4.05
C TYR A 104 -4.97 -5.57 4.18
N VAL A 105 -4.59 -5.92 5.42
CA VAL A 105 -3.51 -6.88 5.67
C VAL A 105 -3.82 -8.25 5.08
N LYS A 106 -5.05 -8.72 5.22
CA LYS A 106 -5.50 -9.98 4.61
C LYS A 106 -5.41 -9.94 3.08
N ASN A 107 -5.87 -8.86 2.46
CA ASN A 107 -5.81 -8.70 1.00
C ASN A 107 -4.35 -8.60 0.52
N LEU A 108 -3.50 -7.91 1.28
CA LEU A 108 -2.08 -7.82 1.01
C LEU A 108 -1.44 -9.22 0.99
N ILE A 109 -1.58 -9.98 2.06
CA ILE A 109 -1.04 -11.35 2.15
C ILE A 109 -1.62 -12.25 1.05
N GLY A 110 -2.94 -12.19 0.80
CA GLY A 110 -3.60 -12.98 -0.23
C GLY A 110 -3.11 -12.73 -1.65
N ARG A 111 -2.64 -11.51 -1.98
CA ARG A 111 -1.97 -11.24 -3.27
C ARG A 111 -0.69 -12.04 -3.40
N TYR A 112 0.13 -12.08 -2.36
CA TYR A 112 1.39 -12.81 -2.36
C TYR A 112 1.21 -14.32 -2.31
N GLU A 113 0.15 -14.83 -1.68
CA GLU A 113 -0.25 -16.23 -1.78
C GLU A 113 -0.60 -16.61 -3.23
N GLY A 114 -1.29 -15.72 -3.95
CA GLY A 114 -1.61 -15.90 -5.37
C GLY A 114 -0.36 -15.90 -6.25
N GLU A 115 0.51 -14.89 -6.08
CA GLU A 115 1.79 -14.80 -6.80
C GLU A 115 2.69 -16.02 -6.52
N ALA A 116 2.71 -16.52 -5.28
CA ALA A 116 3.44 -17.70 -4.89
C ALA A 116 2.89 -18.97 -5.58
N ALA A 117 1.56 -19.09 -5.68
CA ALA A 117 0.93 -20.23 -6.37
C ALA A 117 1.26 -20.23 -7.88
N GLU A 118 1.15 -19.08 -8.55
CA GLU A 118 1.46 -18.93 -9.98
C GLU A 118 2.92 -19.26 -10.27
N ASN A 119 3.86 -18.76 -9.48
CA ASN A 119 5.29 -19.01 -9.65
C ASN A 119 5.65 -20.47 -9.39
N SER A 120 4.91 -21.18 -8.53
CA SER A 120 5.15 -22.59 -8.25
C SER A 120 4.75 -23.55 -9.40
N GLU A 121 3.87 -23.08 -10.30
CA GLU A 121 3.44 -23.85 -11.47
C GLU A 121 4.34 -23.64 -12.70
N ALA A 122 5.11 -22.55 -12.72
CA ALA A 122 5.74 -22.06 -13.93
C ALA A 122 7.03 -22.77 -14.32
N GLU A 123 7.83 -23.35 -13.40
CA GLU A 123 9.11 -23.96 -13.78
C GLU A 123 9.55 -25.10 -12.84
N ALA A 124 9.64 -26.31 -13.41
CA ALA A 124 10.18 -27.49 -12.73
C ALA A 124 11.73 -27.45 -12.52
N ASP A 125 12.42 -26.45 -13.06
CA ASP A 125 13.89 -26.36 -13.08
C ASP A 125 14.48 -25.34 -12.07
N TYR A 126 13.64 -24.56 -11.36
CA TYR A 126 14.10 -23.63 -10.33
C TYR A 126 13.84 -24.16 -8.93
N GLU A 127 14.77 -23.93 -8.01
CA GLU A 127 14.51 -24.17 -6.59
C GLU A 127 13.34 -23.27 -6.15
N PRO A 128 12.28 -23.84 -5.53
CA PRO A 128 11.13 -23.05 -5.15
C PRO A 128 11.54 -22.00 -4.11
N VAL A 129 11.18 -20.75 -4.36
CA VAL A 129 11.31 -19.66 -3.37
C VAL A 129 10.65 -20.10 -2.06
N ALA A 130 11.37 -20.02 -0.96
CA ALA A 130 10.91 -20.49 0.35
C ALA A 130 10.40 -19.39 1.27
N GLU A 131 10.85 -18.16 1.07
CA GLU A 131 10.50 -17.02 1.91
C GLU A 131 10.14 -15.79 1.08
N CYS A 132 9.07 -15.10 1.49
CA CYS A 132 8.70 -13.78 0.98
C CYS A 132 8.57 -12.82 2.15
N SER A 133 9.29 -11.70 2.13
CA SER A 133 9.09 -10.60 3.07
C SER A 133 8.41 -9.43 2.40
N ILE A 134 7.42 -8.84 3.08
CA ILE A 134 6.61 -7.73 2.60
C ILE A 134 6.73 -6.58 3.59
N GLU A 135 7.19 -5.43 3.14
CA GLU A 135 7.12 -4.18 3.88
C GLU A 135 6.10 -3.26 3.22
N ALA A 136 4.95 -3.05 3.85
CA ALA A 136 3.93 -2.13 3.38
C ALA A 136 3.83 -0.93 4.32
N LYS A 137 3.95 0.27 3.76
CA LYS A 137 3.94 1.50 4.53
C LYS A 137 3.02 2.54 3.90
N VAL A 138 2.22 3.19 4.74
CA VAL A 138 1.51 4.42 4.35
C VAL A 138 1.96 5.54 5.28
N SER A 139 2.46 6.63 4.71
CA SER A 139 2.93 7.79 5.45
C SER A 139 2.36 9.09 4.87
N ALA A 140 2.07 10.06 5.74
CA ALA A 140 1.74 11.40 5.28
C ALA A 140 3.03 12.16 4.96
N VAL A 141 3.21 12.51 3.70
CA VAL A 141 4.38 13.25 3.20
C VAL A 141 4.13 14.76 3.16
N TYR A 142 2.86 15.16 3.15
CA TYR A 142 2.45 16.55 3.26
C TYR A 142 1.12 16.66 4.01
N ASN A 143 0.98 17.65 4.89
CA ASN A 143 -0.25 17.85 5.67
C ASN A 143 -0.32 19.29 6.19
N LYS A 144 -0.69 20.22 5.31
CA LYS A 144 -0.90 21.64 5.63
C LYS A 144 -1.64 22.34 4.51
N ASN A 145 -2.10 23.57 4.77
CA ASN A 145 -2.76 24.44 3.80
C ASN A 145 -4.00 23.80 3.14
N GLY A 146 -4.75 22.99 3.88
CA GLY A 146 -5.95 22.33 3.37
C GLY A 146 -5.67 21.12 2.45
N ILE A 147 -4.43 20.65 2.37
CA ILE A 147 -4.01 19.50 1.58
C ILE A 147 -3.36 18.45 2.49
N ALA A 148 -3.72 17.19 2.29
CA ALA A 148 -3.01 16.05 2.86
C ALA A 148 -2.56 15.12 1.73
N CYS A 149 -1.27 14.79 1.69
CA CYS A 149 -0.74 13.84 0.73
C CYS A 149 -0.17 12.63 1.48
N PHE A 150 -0.58 11.45 1.04
CA PHE A 150 -0.14 10.16 1.56
C PHE A 150 0.66 9.43 0.49
N GLU A 151 1.80 8.89 0.90
CA GLU A 151 2.57 7.93 0.13
C GLU A 151 2.24 6.53 0.64
N ALA A 152 1.80 5.65 -0.23
CA ALA A 152 1.68 4.23 0.01
C ALA A 152 2.80 3.52 -0.74
N SER A 153 3.64 2.79 -0.02
CA SER A 153 4.74 2.02 -0.61
C SER A 153 4.69 0.58 -0.14
N GLU A 154 5.09 -0.31 -1.03
CA GLU A 154 5.15 -1.74 -0.80
C GLU A 154 6.45 -2.27 -1.39
N ILE A 155 7.25 -2.93 -0.57
CA ILE A 155 8.47 -3.61 -0.98
C ILE A 155 8.27 -5.08 -0.67
N SER A 156 8.48 -5.95 -1.65
CA SER A 156 8.55 -7.38 -1.43
C SER A 156 9.91 -7.92 -1.81
N THR A 157 10.41 -8.86 -1.02
CA THR A 157 11.70 -9.52 -1.25
C THR A 157 11.49 -11.03 -1.20
N TYR A 158 12.00 -11.73 -2.20
CA TYR A 158 11.89 -13.18 -2.34
C TYR A 158 13.28 -13.79 -2.11
N ASP A 159 13.41 -14.67 -1.12
CA ASP A 159 14.65 -15.34 -0.68
C ASP A 159 15.85 -14.41 -0.51
N ASN A 160 15.59 -13.11 -0.20
CA ASN A 160 16.57 -12.04 -0.09
C ASN A 160 17.35 -11.71 -1.38
N GLU A 161 16.91 -12.20 -2.54
CA GLU A 161 17.61 -12.01 -3.82
C GLU A 161 16.88 -11.05 -4.75
N TYR A 162 15.56 -11.19 -4.85
CA TYR A 162 14.73 -10.37 -5.73
C TYR A 162 13.80 -9.47 -4.93
N TYR A 163 13.69 -8.22 -5.33
CA TYR A 163 12.77 -7.29 -4.72
C TYR A 163 11.90 -6.60 -5.77
N THR A 164 10.65 -6.34 -5.40
CA THR A 164 9.78 -5.44 -6.16
C THR A 164 9.42 -4.24 -5.30
N TYR A 165 9.25 -3.11 -5.96
CA TYR A 165 8.78 -1.88 -5.33
C TYR A 165 7.52 -1.39 -6.02
N ARG A 166 6.50 -1.06 -5.23
CA ARG A 166 5.28 -0.38 -5.69
C ARG A 166 5.10 0.88 -4.83
N GLY A 167 4.84 2.00 -5.48
CA GLY A 167 4.64 3.27 -4.77
C GLY A 167 3.52 4.08 -5.41
N TYR A 168 2.65 4.67 -4.56
CA TYR A 168 1.52 5.47 -4.97
C TYR A 168 1.41 6.71 -4.09
N PHE A 169 0.99 7.83 -4.68
CA PHE A 169 0.70 9.05 -3.95
C PHE A 169 -0.79 9.37 -4.05
N TYR A 170 -1.38 9.73 -2.91
CA TYR A 170 -2.78 10.10 -2.79
C TYR A 170 -2.88 11.48 -2.19
N THR A 171 -3.26 12.46 -2.99
CA THR A 171 -3.44 13.83 -2.55
C THR A 171 -4.92 14.10 -2.28
N VAL A 172 -5.22 14.55 -1.07
CA VAL A 172 -6.59 14.85 -0.63
C VAL A 172 -6.75 16.34 -0.43
N ASN A 173 -7.75 16.93 -1.09
CA ASN A 173 -8.23 18.27 -0.75
C ASN A 173 -9.13 18.16 0.48
N LEU A 174 -8.68 18.73 1.60
CA LEU A 174 -9.38 18.62 2.88
C LEU A 174 -10.67 19.45 2.95
N ALA A 175 -10.83 20.45 2.11
CA ALA A 175 -12.05 21.25 2.08
C ALA A 175 -13.20 20.46 1.42
N SER A 176 -12.92 19.78 0.31
CA SER A 176 -13.90 18.99 -0.43
C SER A 176 -13.97 17.53 -0.01
N LEU A 177 -12.98 17.02 0.74
CA LEU A 177 -12.79 15.62 1.08
C LEU A 177 -12.79 14.72 -0.16
N LYS A 178 -12.04 15.13 -1.19
CA LYS A 178 -11.87 14.38 -2.44
C LYS A 178 -10.40 14.19 -2.73
N LEU A 179 -10.07 13.12 -3.44
CA LEU A 179 -8.76 13.01 -4.07
C LEU A 179 -8.63 14.13 -5.12
N VAL A 180 -7.43 14.65 -5.21
CA VAL A 180 -7.02 15.56 -6.28
C VAL A 180 -6.44 14.68 -7.38
N ASP A 181 -7.10 14.63 -8.51
CA ASP A 181 -6.55 14.00 -9.71
C ASP A 181 -5.57 14.95 -10.38
N ILE A 182 -4.52 14.42 -11.00
CA ILE A 182 -3.54 15.21 -11.72
C ILE A 182 -4.20 16.01 -12.86
N SER A 183 -5.24 15.45 -13.47
CA SER A 183 -6.05 16.11 -14.51
C SER A 183 -6.88 17.28 -13.99
N ASP A 184 -7.07 17.41 -12.66
CA ASP A 184 -7.67 18.59 -12.04
C ASP A 184 -6.70 19.79 -12.03
N ILE A 185 -5.40 19.54 -12.24
CA ILE A 185 -4.32 20.53 -12.12
C ILE A 185 -3.75 20.89 -13.50
N PHE A 186 -3.56 19.90 -14.35
CA PHE A 186 -2.92 20.03 -15.66
C PHE A 186 -3.86 19.59 -16.78
N GLY A 187 -3.83 20.29 -17.90
CA GLY A 187 -4.51 19.87 -19.13
C GLY A 187 -3.81 18.69 -19.81
N GLU A 188 -4.47 18.09 -20.80
CA GLU A 188 -3.93 16.92 -21.53
C GLU A 188 -2.57 17.20 -22.20
N GLU A 189 -2.40 18.38 -22.81
CA GLU A 189 -1.12 18.77 -23.45
C GLU A 189 0.01 18.90 -22.42
N GLU A 190 -0.30 19.47 -21.25
CA GLU A 190 0.67 19.62 -20.15
C GLU A 190 1.04 18.27 -19.57
N LEU A 191 0.09 17.35 -19.42
CA LEU A 191 0.33 15.97 -18.96
C LEU A 191 1.22 15.19 -19.93
N MET A 192 0.99 15.32 -21.24
CA MET A 192 1.88 14.71 -22.23
C MET A 192 3.29 15.27 -22.11
N HIS A 193 3.44 16.59 -22.00
CA HIS A 193 4.76 17.20 -21.85
C HIS A 193 5.47 16.77 -20.56
N ILE A 194 4.76 16.66 -19.44
CA ILE A 194 5.30 16.14 -18.18
C ILE A 194 5.73 14.68 -18.36
N SER A 195 4.94 13.86 -19.03
CA SER A 195 5.30 12.46 -19.34
C SER A 195 6.60 12.36 -20.15
N ASP A 196 6.75 13.20 -21.18
CA ASP A 196 7.97 13.24 -22.00
C ASP A 196 9.19 13.67 -21.16
N LEU A 197 9.04 14.67 -20.30
CA LEU A 197 10.10 15.10 -19.39
C LEU A 197 10.52 13.99 -18.40
N LEU A 198 9.55 13.24 -17.87
CA LEU A 198 9.82 12.10 -16.98
C LEU A 198 10.57 10.98 -17.73
N LYS A 199 10.19 10.66 -18.96
CA LYS A 199 10.90 9.70 -19.79
C LYS A 199 12.33 10.14 -20.05
N MET A 200 12.52 11.40 -20.42
CA MET A 200 13.89 11.96 -20.62
C MET A 200 14.71 11.88 -19.34
N GLN A 201 14.14 12.22 -18.18
CA GLN A 201 14.85 12.13 -16.93
C GLN A 201 15.21 10.68 -16.58
N LEU A 202 14.30 9.73 -16.81
CA LEU A 202 14.54 8.32 -16.60
C LEU A 202 15.68 7.80 -17.50
N GLN A 203 15.74 8.23 -18.76
CA GLN A 203 16.86 7.90 -19.66
C GLN A 203 18.19 8.46 -19.14
N ILE A 204 18.20 9.70 -18.65
CA ILE A 204 19.40 10.31 -18.08
C ILE A 204 19.87 9.55 -16.84
N ASP A 205 18.96 9.25 -15.92
CA ASP A 205 19.29 8.62 -14.63
C ASP A 205 19.73 7.16 -14.81
N SER A 206 19.15 6.44 -15.77
CA SER A 206 19.50 5.06 -16.09
C SER A 206 20.72 4.93 -17.04
N GLY A 207 21.07 6.00 -17.73
CA GLY A 207 22.09 6.00 -18.78
C GLY A 207 21.61 5.39 -20.12
N ALA A 208 20.31 5.10 -20.26
CA ALA A 208 19.71 4.59 -21.48
C ALA A 208 19.66 5.69 -22.56
N LYS A 209 20.00 5.32 -23.81
CA LYS A 209 20.02 6.26 -24.94
C LYS A 209 18.68 6.39 -25.65
N ASN A 210 17.81 5.41 -25.47
CA ASN A 210 16.48 5.33 -26.08
C ASN A 210 15.53 4.48 -25.24
N GLU A 211 14.26 4.36 -25.66
CA GLU A 211 13.24 3.61 -24.95
C GLU A 211 13.51 2.09 -24.98
N ASP A 212 14.08 1.55 -26.03
CA ASP A 212 14.40 0.11 -26.12
C ASP A 212 15.44 -0.27 -25.06
N GLU A 213 16.46 0.56 -24.85
CA GLU A 213 17.45 0.35 -23.78
C GLU A 213 16.81 0.46 -22.38
N LEU A 214 15.78 1.31 -22.18
CA LEU A 214 15.03 1.33 -20.93
C LEU A 214 14.29 0.02 -20.69
N VAL A 215 13.68 -0.56 -21.72
CA VAL A 215 13.01 -1.86 -21.63
C VAL A 215 14.01 -2.97 -21.27
N GLU A 216 15.20 -2.97 -21.90
CA GLU A 216 16.27 -3.92 -21.56
C GLU A 216 16.76 -3.79 -20.11
N LEU A 217 16.70 -2.58 -19.53
CA LEU A 217 17.01 -2.32 -18.13
C LEU A 217 15.86 -2.67 -17.16
N GLY A 218 14.75 -3.20 -17.66
CA GLY A 218 13.61 -3.65 -16.87
C GLY A 218 12.53 -2.59 -16.63
N PHE A 219 12.58 -1.44 -17.31
CA PHE A 219 11.51 -0.45 -17.25
C PHE A 219 10.41 -0.79 -18.27
N PHE A 220 9.27 -1.27 -17.79
CA PHE A 220 8.13 -1.65 -18.62
C PHE A 220 7.04 -0.57 -18.59
N ASN A 221 6.20 -0.54 -19.65
CA ASN A 221 5.07 0.41 -19.79
C ASN A 221 5.50 1.88 -19.87
N ILE A 222 6.62 2.17 -20.48
CA ILE A 222 7.18 3.54 -20.61
C ILE A 222 6.21 4.47 -21.34
N ASP A 223 5.37 3.94 -22.26
CA ASP A 223 4.32 4.68 -22.95
C ASP A 223 3.19 5.20 -22.03
N ASN A 224 3.10 4.64 -20.83
CA ASN A 224 2.11 4.97 -19.82
C ASN A 224 2.71 5.64 -18.58
N VAL A 225 3.85 6.30 -18.71
CA VAL A 225 4.39 7.12 -17.61
C VAL A 225 3.36 8.20 -17.32
N ARG A 226 2.58 7.99 -16.26
CA ARG A 226 1.57 8.93 -15.79
C ARG A 226 2.01 9.48 -14.45
N VAL A 227 1.86 10.77 -14.30
CA VAL A 227 1.93 11.40 -12.98
C VAL A 227 0.60 11.11 -12.29
N ASN A 228 0.62 10.28 -11.24
CA ASN A 228 -0.54 10.00 -10.40
C ASN A 228 -0.53 10.87 -9.16
#